data_dfd8cb3a2d4a63785b9e4aa8ff7f92ce
#
_entry.id   dfd8cb3a2d4a63785b9e4aa8ff7f92ce
#
_cell.length_a   1.000
_cell.length_b   1.000
_cell.length_c   1.000
_cell.angle_alpha   90.00
_cell.angle_beta   90.00
_cell.angle_gamma   90.00
#
_symmetry.space_group_name_H-M   'P 1'
#
loop_
_entity.id
_entity.type
_entity.pdbx_description
1 polymer ?
#
loop_
_entity_poly.entity_id
_entity_poly.type
_entity_poly.pdbx_seq_one_letter_code
_entity_poly.pdbx_strand_id
1 'polypeptide(L)'
;LNVFAYTGGFSLYAARGGATRVVSLDASAPALAGAERNFALNQDVAGIAAAEHETICSDAFECLGQMAGTSGKFDMVILDPPSFARKQAQVEKAVASYERLARLGIRNLKRNGILVAASCSSRVPAEDFFASIQRAASQSKRSLQVIERTAHAADHPVGFPEGAYLKCLFARA
;
A
#
# COMPACT_ATOMS: atom_id res chain seq x y z
N LEU A 1 3.76 5.99 5.07
CA LEU A 1 4.47 5.54 3.88
C LEU A 1 3.46 5.02 2.86
N ASN A 2 3.48 5.57 1.66
CA ASN A 2 2.69 5.12 0.51
C ASN A 2 3.64 4.46 -0.49
N VAL A 3 3.48 3.18 -0.75
CA VAL A 3 4.33 2.37 -1.63
C VAL A 3 3.58 2.06 -2.92
N PHE A 4 4.25 2.16 -4.06
CA PHE A 4 3.65 2.25 -5.40
C PHE A 4 2.77 3.50 -5.51
N ALA A 5 3.34 4.61 -5.06
CA ALA A 5 2.61 5.84 -4.82
C ALA A 5 2.06 6.50 -6.09
N TYR A 6 2.62 6.18 -7.27
CA TYR A 6 2.28 6.81 -8.54
C TYR A 6 2.30 8.34 -8.42
N THR A 7 1.21 9.03 -8.75
CA THR A 7 1.08 10.48 -8.62
C THR A 7 0.62 10.94 -7.22
N GLY A 8 0.73 10.10 -6.20
CA GLY A 8 0.57 10.47 -4.80
C GLY A 8 -0.87 10.63 -4.30
N GLY A 9 -1.87 10.01 -4.94
CA GLY A 9 -3.26 10.15 -4.51
C GLY A 9 -3.47 9.79 -3.03
N PHE A 10 -3.05 8.60 -2.60
CA PHE A 10 -3.15 8.21 -1.18
C PHE A 10 -2.28 9.06 -0.26
N SER A 11 -1.16 9.56 -0.76
CA SER A 11 -0.29 10.48 -0.01
C SER A 11 -0.98 11.80 0.32
N LEU A 12 -1.70 12.37 -0.66
CA LEU A 12 -2.51 13.57 -0.47
C LEU A 12 -3.63 13.35 0.54
N TYR A 13 -4.35 12.22 0.44
CA TYR A 13 -5.40 11.89 1.39
C TYR A 13 -4.86 11.65 2.80
N ALA A 14 -3.69 11.05 2.95
CA ALA A 14 -3.02 10.89 4.24
C ALA A 14 -2.67 12.26 4.85
N ALA A 15 -2.08 13.17 4.08
CA ALA A 15 -1.77 14.53 4.51
C ALA A 15 -3.03 15.31 4.88
N ARG A 16 -4.07 15.27 4.02
CA ARG A 16 -5.38 15.87 4.29
C ARG A 16 -6.01 15.34 5.58
N GLY A 17 -5.79 14.05 5.88
CA GLY A 17 -6.26 13.38 7.10
C GLY A 17 -5.43 13.68 8.35
N GLY A 18 -4.41 14.55 8.27
CA GLY A 18 -3.62 15.01 9.40
C GLY A 18 -2.28 14.27 9.59
N ALA A 19 -1.80 13.52 8.59
CA ALA A 19 -0.45 12.99 8.64
C ALA A 19 0.56 14.15 8.55
N THR A 20 1.44 14.25 9.54
CA THR A 20 2.44 15.31 9.61
C THR A 20 3.65 15.08 8.70
N ARG A 21 3.93 13.83 8.35
CA ARG A 21 4.94 13.42 7.39
C ARG A 21 4.41 12.32 6.50
N VAL A 22 4.56 12.48 5.19
CA VAL A 22 4.15 11.51 4.18
C VAL A 22 5.33 11.20 3.27
N VAL A 23 5.62 9.92 3.08
CA VAL A 23 6.66 9.44 2.17
C VAL A 23 5.97 8.70 1.02
N SER A 24 6.23 9.13 -0.22
CA SER A 24 5.78 8.49 -1.45
C SER A 24 6.94 7.72 -2.08
N LEU A 25 6.83 6.40 -2.15
CA LEU A 25 7.81 5.50 -2.77
C LEU A 25 7.25 4.95 -4.08
N ASP A 26 7.97 5.16 -5.17
CA ASP A 26 7.66 4.59 -6.49
C ASP A 26 8.94 4.40 -7.31
N ALA A 27 8.93 3.48 -8.26
CA ALA A 27 10.04 3.29 -9.19
C ALA A 27 10.06 4.31 -10.34
N SER A 28 8.97 5.04 -10.55
CA SER A 28 8.78 6.00 -11.64
C SER A 28 9.07 7.43 -11.19
N ALA A 29 10.23 7.97 -11.53
CA ALA A 29 10.56 9.37 -11.26
C ALA A 29 9.54 10.36 -11.87
N PRO A 30 9.02 10.17 -13.10
CA PRO A 30 7.96 11.03 -13.63
C PRO A 30 6.66 11.00 -12.82
N ALA A 31 6.30 9.83 -12.25
CA ALA A 31 5.12 9.71 -11.39
C ALA A 31 5.32 10.48 -10.09
N LEU A 32 6.49 10.36 -9.45
CA LEU A 32 6.83 11.09 -8.23
C LEU A 32 6.87 12.60 -8.44
N ALA A 33 7.41 13.08 -9.57
CA ALA A 33 7.31 14.48 -9.95
C ALA A 33 5.83 14.94 -10.10
N GLY A 34 4.95 14.02 -10.54
CA GLY A 34 3.49 14.21 -10.50
C GLY A 34 2.95 14.35 -9.09
N ALA A 35 3.42 13.53 -8.14
CA ALA A 35 3.02 13.61 -6.75
C ALA A 35 3.43 14.94 -6.11
N GLU A 36 4.64 15.41 -6.35
CA GLU A 36 5.12 16.72 -5.89
C GLU A 36 4.26 17.87 -6.43
N ARG A 37 3.94 17.84 -7.75
CA ARG A 37 3.03 18.82 -8.34
C ARG A 37 1.63 18.78 -7.73
N ASN A 38 1.12 17.59 -7.43
CA ASN A 38 -0.19 17.44 -6.80
C ASN A 38 -0.20 18.00 -5.37
N PHE A 39 0.87 17.83 -4.59
CA PHE A 39 1.02 18.48 -3.29
C PHE A 39 1.07 20.02 -3.43
N ALA A 40 1.83 20.54 -4.41
CA ALA A 40 1.91 21.97 -4.68
C ALA A 40 0.55 22.57 -5.10
N LEU A 41 -0.25 21.86 -5.87
CA LEU A 41 -1.57 22.29 -6.33
C LEU A 41 -2.65 22.27 -5.24
N ASN A 42 -2.41 21.61 -4.11
CA ASN A 42 -3.39 21.47 -3.03
C ASN A 42 -2.94 22.16 -1.73
N GLN A 43 -2.11 23.17 -1.80
CA GLN A 43 -1.60 23.92 -0.64
C GLN A 43 -2.68 24.78 0.05
N ASP A 44 -3.85 24.96 -0.55
CA ASP A 44 -5.02 25.56 0.06
C ASP A 44 -5.71 24.66 1.10
N VAL A 45 -5.40 23.36 1.10
CA VAL A 45 -5.88 22.39 2.08
C VAL A 45 -4.93 22.37 3.29
N ALA A 46 -5.37 22.86 4.43
CA ALA A 46 -4.54 23.04 5.63
C ALA A 46 -3.72 21.81 6.04
N GLY A 47 -4.31 20.60 5.98
CA GLY A 47 -3.61 19.36 6.31
C GLY A 47 -2.48 19.04 5.32
N ILE A 48 -2.66 19.35 4.03
CA ILE A 48 -1.64 19.14 2.99
C ILE A 48 -0.53 20.18 3.13
N ALA A 49 -0.90 21.45 3.35
CA ALA A 49 0.06 22.53 3.55
C ALA A 49 0.96 22.32 4.80
N ALA A 50 0.43 21.68 5.84
CA ALA A 50 1.16 21.40 7.07
C ALA A 50 2.01 20.13 7.03
N ALA A 51 1.81 19.25 6.04
CA ALA A 51 2.50 17.97 5.95
C ALA A 51 3.85 18.10 5.26
N GLU A 52 4.89 17.49 5.85
CA GLU A 52 6.15 17.24 5.16
C GLU A 52 5.96 16.09 4.15
N HIS A 53 6.23 16.36 2.86
CA HIS A 53 6.15 15.36 1.80
C HIS A 53 7.54 15.04 1.25
N GLU A 54 7.90 13.76 1.27
CA GLU A 54 9.15 13.22 0.76
C GLU A 54 8.87 12.22 -0.36
N THR A 55 9.66 12.23 -1.43
CA THR A 55 9.60 11.25 -2.51
C THR A 55 10.86 10.37 -2.52
N ILE A 56 10.69 9.07 -2.74
CA ILE A 56 11.77 8.10 -2.87
C ILE A 56 11.60 7.36 -4.20
N CYS A 57 12.52 7.56 -5.14
CA CYS A 57 12.53 6.84 -6.42
C CYS A 57 13.38 5.57 -6.28
N SER A 58 12.72 4.42 -6.09
CA SER A 58 13.39 3.13 -5.91
C SER A 58 12.45 1.95 -6.16
N ASP A 59 13.04 0.74 -6.34
CA ASP A 59 12.28 -0.51 -6.25
C ASP A 59 11.70 -0.68 -4.85
N ALA A 60 10.40 -1.01 -4.78
CA ALA A 60 9.69 -1.11 -3.51
C ALA A 60 10.23 -2.22 -2.58
N PHE A 61 10.59 -3.38 -3.14
CA PHE A 61 11.09 -4.50 -2.34
C PHE A 61 12.49 -4.22 -1.79
N GLU A 62 13.33 -3.57 -2.59
CA GLU A 62 14.68 -3.18 -2.19
C GLU A 62 14.62 -2.10 -1.11
N CYS A 63 13.90 -1.01 -1.37
CA CYS A 63 13.78 0.12 -0.45
C CYS A 63 13.18 -0.30 0.90
N LEU A 64 12.05 -1.03 0.89
CA LEU A 64 11.43 -1.54 2.11
C LEU A 64 12.37 -2.49 2.87
N GLY A 65 13.18 -3.29 2.16
CA GLY A 65 14.16 -4.18 2.76
C GLY A 65 15.25 -3.42 3.51
N GLN A 66 15.78 -2.36 2.93
CA GLN A 66 16.80 -1.49 3.53
C GLN A 66 16.22 -0.72 4.74
N MET A 67 15.00 -0.19 4.61
CA MET A 67 14.32 0.53 5.69
C MET A 67 14.00 -0.37 6.89
N ALA A 68 13.76 -1.66 6.69
CA ALA A 68 13.36 -2.61 7.74
C ALA A 68 14.42 -2.84 8.83
N GLY A 69 15.68 -2.42 8.61
CA GLY A 69 16.76 -2.45 9.62
C GLY A 69 16.55 -1.44 10.76
N THR A 70 15.72 -0.42 10.54
CA THR A 70 15.36 0.61 11.53
C THR A 70 13.86 0.51 11.81
N SER A 71 13.43 -0.55 12.49
CA SER A 71 12.04 -0.90 12.73
C SER A 71 11.21 0.22 13.37
N GLY A 72 9.92 0.29 13.03
CA GLY A 72 8.95 1.14 13.70
C GLY A 72 8.92 2.59 13.24
N LYS A 73 9.13 2.87 11.97
CA LYS A 73 9.19 4.23 11.42
C LYS A 73 7.83 4.87 11.13
N PHE A 74 6.83 4.09 10.71
CA PHE A 74 5.57 4.59 10.17
C PHE A 74 4.37 4.15 10.98
N ASP A 75 3.44 5.07 11.21
CA ASP A 75 2.15 4.79 11.82
C ASP A 75 1.23 4.08 10.84
N MET A 76 1.40 4.32 9.54
CA MET A 76 0.66 3.68 8.45
C MET A 76 1.58 3.34 7.28
N VAL A 77 1.40 2.15 6.71
CA VAL A 77 2.03 1.72 5.46
C VAL A 77 0.94 1.27 4.49
N ILE A 78 0.89 1.88 3.32
CA ILE A 78 -0.03 1.56 2.22
C ILE A 78 0.75 0.83 1.14
N LEU A 79 0.26 -0.34 0.74
CA LEU A 79 0.81 -1.21 -0.29
C LEU A 79 -0.24 -1.43 -1.37
N ASP A 80 -0.12 -0.71 -2.49
CA ASP A 80 -1.02 -0.83 -3.64
C ASP A 80 -0.23 -1.13 -4.93
N PRO A 81 0.34 -2.34 -5.04
CA PRO A 81 1.17 -2.72 -6.16
C PRO A 81 0.35 -2.92 -7.44
N PRO A 82 0.97 -2.81 -8.63
CA PRO A 82 0.37 -3.27 -9.86
C PRO A 82 0.10 -4.78 -9.80
N SER A 83 -0.77 -5.27 -10.68
CA SER A 83 -1.10 -6.70 -10.73
C SER A 83 0.13 -7.58 -10.95
N PHE A 84 0.41 -8.48 -10.00
CA PHE A 84 1.51 -9.45 -10.09
C PHE A 84 1.16 -10.69 -10.91
N ALA A 85 -0.12 -10.94 -11.23
CA ALA A 85 -0.55 -12.07 -12.05
C ALA A 85 -1.42 -11.60 -13.22
N ARG A 86 -0.87 -11.69 -14.43
CA ARG A 86 -1.59 -11.46 -15.69
C ARG A 86 -2.10 -12.77 -16.32
N LYS A 87 -1.52 -13.92 -15.94
CA LYS A 87 -1.86 -15.26 -16.42
C LYS A 87 -2.05 -16.20 -15.24
N GLN A 88 -2.87 -17.25 -15.41
CA GLN A 88 -3.15 -18.24 -14.36
C GLN A 88 -1.88 -18.88 -13.80
N ALA A 89 -0.93 -19.23 -14.64
CA ALA A 89 0.35 -19.83 -14.23
C ALA A 89 1.22 -18.93 -13.33
N GLN A 90 0.85 -17.66 -13.15
CA GLN A 90 1.60 -16.70 -12.31
C GLN A 90 0.99 -16.52 -10.91
N VAL A 91 -0.16 -17.15 -10.62
CA VAL A 91 -0.91 -16.91 -9.37
C VAL A 91 -0.07 -17.25 -8.13
N GLU A 92 0.54 -18.42 -8.08
CA GLU A 92 1.37 -18.82 -6.93
C GLU A 92 2.52 -17.84 -6.67
N LYS A 93 3.21 -17.43 -7.74
CA LYS A 93 4.29 -16.44 -7.66
C LYS A 93 3.78 -15.07 -7.22
N ALA A 94 2.59 -14.68 -7.67
CA ALA A 94 1.95 -13.43 -7.26
C ALA A 94 1.58 -13.46 -5.77
N VAL A 95 0.98 -14.55 -5.29
CA VAL A 95 0.66 -14.74 -3.86
C VAL A 95 1.93 -14.65 -3.00
N ALA A 96 3.02 -15.30 -3.41
CA ALA A 96 4.31 -15.20 -2.73
C ALA A 96 4.88 -13.75 -2.73
N SER A 97 4.65 -13.01 -3.83
CA SER A 97 5.07 -11.60 -3.93
C SER A 97 4.26 -10.70 -2.99
N TYR A 98 2.94 -10.89 -2.89
CA TYR A 98 2.10 -10.18 -1.93
C TYR A 98 2.52 -10.50 -0.48
N GLU A 99 2.81 -11.76 -0.16
CA GLU A 99 3.29 -12.17 1.16
C GLU A 99 4.61 -11.48 1.50
N ARG A 100 5.59 -11.51 0.58
CA ARG A 100 6.88 -10.84 0.75
C ARG A 100 6.72 -9.34 0.94
N LEU A 101 5.89 -8.69 0.11
CA LEU A 101 5.63 -7.26 0.19
C LEU A 101 4.98 -6.88 1.52
N ALA A 102 3.95 -7.61 1.95
CA ALA A 102 3.28 -7.38 3.23
C ALA A 102 4.26 -7.54 4.40
N ARG A 103 5.10 -8.57 4.38
CA ARG A 103 6.12 -8.78 5.41
C ARG A 103 7.08 -7.61 5.51
N LEU A 104 7.54 -7.08 4.39
CA LEU A 104 8.39 -5.89 4.36
C LEU A 104 7.65 -4.64 4.86
N GLY A 105 6.40 -4.46 4.46
CA GLY A 105 5.55 -3.37 4.96
C GLY A 105 5.37 -3.42 6.48
N ILE A 106 5.02 -4.60 7.03
CA ILE A 106 4.83 -4.83 8.47
C ILE A 106 6.11 -4.52 9.27
N ARG A 107 7.28 -4.86 8.74
CA ARG A 107 8.56 -4.56 9.39
C ARG A 107 8.89 -3.07 9.43
N ASN A 108 8.25 -2.26 8.61
CA ASN A 108 8.37 -0.80 8.59
C ASN A 108 7.29 -0.09 9.40
N LEU A 109 6.34 -0.82 9.98
CA LEU A 109 5.31 -0.28 10.86
C LEU A 109 5.79 -0.16 12.31
N LYS A 110 5.38 0.90 12.97
CA LYS A 110 5.40 1.00 14.45
C LYS A 110 4.49 -0.09 15.05
N ARG A 111 4.63 -0.34 16.34
CA ARG A 111 3.65 -1.17 17.09
C ARG A 111 2.29 -0.47 17.04
N ASN A 112 1.24 -1.25 16.81
CA ASN A 112 -0.14 -0.78 16.61
C ASN A 112 -0.33 0.11 15.36
N GLY A 113 0.64 0.13 14.45
CA GLY A 113 0.51 0.83 13.17
C GLY A 113 -0.48 0.14 12.23
N ILE A 114 -0.93 0.86 11.23
CA ILE A 114 -1.94 0.40 10.28
C ILE A 114 -1.26 -0.07 8.99
N LEU A 115 -1.52 -1.32 8.61
CA LEU A 115 -1.23 -1.84 7.29
C LEU A 115 -2.47 -1.67 6.41
N VAL A 116 -2.30 -1.04 5.25
CA VAL A 116 -3.26 -1.06 4.15
C VAL A 116 -2.62 -1.87 3.02
N ALA A 117 -3.25 -2.96 2.62
CA ALA A 117 -2.75 -3.80 1.55
C ALA A 117 -3.83 -4.04 0.51
N ALA A 118 -3.54 -3.68 -0.74
CA ALA A 118 -4.47 -3.78 -1.86
C ALA A 118 -3.95 -4.70 -2.96
N SER A 119 -4.88 -5.20 -3.77
CA SER A 119 -4.58 -5.95 -4.98
C SER A 119 -5.67 -5.71 -6.03
N CYS A 120 -5.22 -5.37 -7.25
CA CYS A 120 -6.07 -5.29 -8.45
C CYS A 120 -5.96 -6.55 -9.34
N SER A 121 -5.35 -7.63 -8.88
CA SER A 121 -5.17 -8.84 -9.67
C SER A 121 -6.46 -9.66 -9.75
N SER A 122 -7.09 -9.71 -10.93
CA SER A 122 -8.28 -10.54 -11.19
C SER A 122 -8.01 -12.05 -11.07
N ARG A 123 -6.76 -12.48 -11.23
CA ARG A 123 -6.37 -13.89 -11.20
C ARG A 123 -6.08 -14.40 -9.78
N VAL A 124 -5.79 -13.52 -8.84
CA VAL A 124 -5.54 -13.92 -7.44
C VAL A 124 -6.85 -13.84 -6.67
N PRO A 125 -7.38 -14.96 -6.17
CA PRO A 125 -8.56 -14.96 -5.32
C PRO A 125 -8.37 -14.07 -4.07
N ALA A 126 -9.45 -13.47 -3.59
CA ALA A 126 -9.39 -12.60 -2.42
C ALA A 126 -8.91 -13.36 -1.16
N GLU A 127 -9.34 -14.60 -1.01
CA GLU A 127 -8.95 -15.48 0.10
C GLU A 127 -7.45 -15.74 0.10
N ASP A 128 -6.87 -16.07 -1.05
CA ASP A 128 -5.42 -16.31 -1.19
C ASP A 128 -4.61 -15.05 -0.88
N PHE A 129 -5.09 -13.90 -1.36
CA PHE A 129 -4.49 -12.61 -1.05
C PHE A 129 -4.52 -12.35 0.47
N PHE A 130 -5.68 -12.42 1.12
CA PHE A 130 -5.79 -12.17 2.56
C PHE A 130 -5.00 -13.19 3.39
N ALA A 131 -5.00 -14.46 2.99
CA ALA A 131 -4.19 -15.49 3.64
C ALA A 131 -2.69 -15.20 3.53
N SER A 132 -2.21 -14.66 2.39
CA SER A 132 -0.81 -14.26 2.21
C SER A 132 -0.40 -13.15 3.19
N ILE A 133 -1.28 -12.16 3.42
CA ILE A 133 -1.04 -11.09 4.38
C ILE A 133 -0.97 -11.63 5.82
N GLN A 134 -1.84 -12.57 6.18
CA GLN A 134 -1.82 -13.20 7.51
C GLN A 134 -0.53 -14.02 7.73
N ARG A 135 -0.08 -14.78 6.72
CA ARG A 135 1.20 -15.50 6.79
C ARG A 135 2.39 -14.54 6.97
N ALA A 136 2.38 -13.41 6.24
CA ALA A 136 3.40 -12.37 6.37
C ALA A 136 3.48 -11.80 7.80
N ALA A 137 2.34 -11.60 8.44
CA ALA A 137 2.28 -11.14 9.82
C ALA A 137 2.86 -12.18 10.80
N SER A 138 2.43 -13.44 10.67
CA SER A 138 2.94 -14.54 11.50
C SER A 138 4.46 -14.70 11.38
N GLN A 139 5.00 -14.63 10.16
CA GLN A 139 6.45 -14.65 9.91
C GLN A 139 7.19 -13.44 10.50
N SER A 140 6.50 -12.31 10.63
CA SER A 140 7.03 -11.10 11.27
C SER A 140 6.85 -11.09 12.80
N LYS A 141 6.31 -12.16 13.38
CA LYS A 141 5.94 -12.24 14.80
C LYS A 141 5.01 -11.10 15.24
N ARG A 142 4.09 -10.71 14.35
CA ARG A 142 3.07 -9.68 14.58
C ARG A 142 1.68 -10.31 14.41
N SER A 143 0.73 -9.91 15.21
CA SER A 143 -0.69 -10.22 15.00
C SER A 143 -1.33 -9.11 14.18
N LEU A 144 -2.24 -9.45 13.28
CA LEU A 144 -3.06 -8.48 12.56
C LEU A 144 -4.49 -8.52 13.09
N GLN A 145 -4.92 -7.41 13.64
CA GLN A 145 -6.32 -7.14 13.89
C GLN A 145 -6.93 -6.54 12.64
N VAL A 146 -7.77 -7.29 11.95
CA VAL A 146 -8.49 -6.79 10.77
C VAL A 146 -9.46 -5.69 11.20
N ILE A 147 -9.33 -4.50 10.61
CA ILE A 147 -10.22 -3.37 10.81
C ILE A 147 -11.35 -3.46 9.78
N GLU A 148 -10.96 -3.62 8.50
CA GLU A 148 -11.92 -3.63 7.41
C GLU A 148 -11.34 -4.40 6.20
N ARG A 149 -12.25 -4.98 5.41
CA ARG A 149 -11.96 -5.48 4.06
C ARG A 149 -12.88 -4.77 3.11
N THR A 150 -12.31 -4.17 2.07
CA THR A 150 -13.07 -3.48 1.03
C THR A 150 -12.84 -4.12 -0.33
N ALA A 151 -13.75 -3.85 -1.25
CA ALA A 151 -13.69 -4.26 -2.64
C ALA A 151 -13.78 -3.00 -3.53
N HIS A 152 -14.58 -3.04 -4.59
CA HIS A 152 -14.82 -1.89 -5.45
C HIS A 152 -15.58 -0.79 -4.71
N ALA A 153 -15.24 0.46 -5.00
CA ALA A 153 -15.98 1.62 -4.52
C ALA A 153 -17.38 1.69 -5.16
N ALA A 154 -18.30 2.36 -4.49
CA ALA A 154 -19.69 2.44 -4.92
C ALA A 154 -19.87 3.13 -6.30
N ASP A 155 -18.95 4.03 -6.65
CA ASP A 155 -18.90 4.71 -7.95
C ASP A 155 -18.21 3.87 -9.05
N HIS A 156 -17.74 2.68 -8.72
CA HIS A 156 -17.18 1.71 -9.67
C HIS A 156 -17.95 0.37 -9.58
N PRO A 157 -19.20 0.33 -10.03
CA PRO A 157 -20.08 -0.84 -9.87
C PRO A 157 -19.56 -2.03 -10.70
N VAL A 158 -19.64 -3.22 -10.12
CA VAL A 158 -19.25 -4.47 -10.76
C VAL A 158 -20.52 -5.13 -11.32
N GLY A 159 -20.63 -5.19 -12.65
CA GLY A 159 -21.77 -5.78 -13.36
C GLY A 159 -21.62 -7.26 -13.70
N PHE A 160 -20.43 -7.87 -13.48
CA PHE A 160 -20.15 -9.27 -13.83
C PHE A 160 -19.04 -9.81 -12.91
N PRO A 161 -18.99 -11.13 -12.63
CA PRO A 161 -18.10 -11.71 -11.62
C PRO A 161 -16.61 -11.42 -11.84
N GLU A 162 -16.14 -11.46 -13.08
CA GLU A 162 -14.72 -11.22 -13.41
C GLU A 162 -14.30 -9.76 -13.20
N GLY A 163 -15.27 -8.86 -13.14
CA GLY A 163 -15.06 -7.45 -12.81
C GLY A 163 -14.77 -7.22 -11.33
N ALA A 164 -15.09 -8.19 -10.45
CA ALA A 164 -14.87 -8.11 -9.00
C ALA A 164 -13.40 -8.43 -8.63
N TYR A 165 -12.47 -7.64 -9.11
CA TYR A 165 -11.04 -7.92 -8.94
C TYR A 165 -10.34 -7.09 -7.86
N LEU A 166 -10.93 -5.99 -7.39
CA LEU A 166 -10.33 -5.19 -6.33
C LEU A 166 -10.57 -5.82 -4.95
N LYS A 167 -9.55 -5.80 -4.14
CA LYS A 167 -9.59 -6.21 -2.74
C LYS A 167 -8.57 -5.41 -1.96
N CYS A 168 -8.97 -4.97 -0.79
CA CYS A 168 -8.12 -4.23 0.12
C CYS A 168 -8.37 -4.66 1.56
N LEU A 169 -7.31 -4.69 2.35
CA LEU A 169 -7.32 -4.98 3.77
C LEU A 169 -6.77 -3.79 4.54
N PHE A 170 -7.52 -3.34 5.54
CA PHE A 170 -7.04 -2.46 6.59
C PHE A 170 -6.86 -3.29 7.86
N ALA A 171 -5.65 -3.29 8.43
CA ALA A 171 -5.35 -4.06 9.62
C ALA A 171 -4.39 -3.32 10.54
N ARG A 172 -4.58 -3.47 11.84
CA ARG A 172 -3.65 -3.01 12.86
C ARG A 172 -2.64 -4.11 13.16
N ALA A 173 -1.35 -3.77 13.13
CA ALA A 173 -0.24 -4.72 13.30
C ALA A 173 0.52 -4.48 14.61
#